data_6df4cc0be985e72ac1413e7504809685
#
_entry.id   6df4cc0be985e72ac1413e7504809685
#
_cell.length_a   1.000
_cell.length_b   1.000
_cell.length_c   1.000
_cell.angle_alpha   90.00
_cell.angle_beta   90.00
_cell.angle_gamma   90.00
#
_symmetry.space_group_name_H-M   'P 1'
#
loop_
_entity.id
_entity.type
_entity.pdbx_description
1 polymer ?
#
loop_
_entity_poly.entity_id
_entity_poly.type
_entity_poly.pdbx_seq_one_letter_code
_entity_poly.pdbx_strand_id
1 'polypeptide(L)'
;MEFYNDVRNRLGHRIRGFDLIFDYLKQIENPLIVETGCARQEDNYSGDGQSSLLFDKYVNEYGGEFFTIDNAKESVEYCISKMTSPNSHVILSDSITYLKQLNTQLQDQNKKIDFLYLDSFDAPRGKPEVVFESALHHLYEYTVIIPSLKSGALIGVDDNWFEYKNNMQVEAGKGKLIFDYMKKIDNQPVYKGYQIFWKFI
;
A
#
# COMPACT_ATOMS: atom_id res chain seq x y z
N MET A 1 -12.21 9.06 13.94
CA MET A 1 -12.44 8.52 12.57
C MET A 1 -13.65 7.60 12.61
N GLU A 2 -14.81 8.20 12.48
CA GLU A 2 -16.09 7.49 12.48
C GLU A 2 -16.13 6.52 11.29
N PHE A 3 -15.80 6.99 10.08
CA PHE A 3 -15.79 6.18 8.86
C PHE A 3 -14.99 4.88 8.98
N TYR A 4 -13.90 4.88 9.74
CA TYR A 4 -13.09 3.68 9.95
C TYR A 4 -13.74 2.73 10.94
N ASN A 5 -14.27 3.26 12.04
CA ASN A 5 -14.92 2.45 13.07
C ASN A 5 -16.12 1.67 12.51
N ASP A 6 -16.87 2.28 11.56
CA ASP A 6 -18.05 1.68 10.92
C ASP A 6 -17.69 0.42 10.10
N VAL A 7 -16.50 0.38 9.51
CA VAL A 7 -16.09 -0.71 8.63
C VAL A 7 -14.97 -1.59 9.19
N ARG A 8 -14.32 -1.19 10.27
CA ARG A 8 -13.15 -1.85 10.86
C ARG A 8 -13.32 -3.36 11.02
N ASN A 9 -14.45 -3.79 11.58
CA ASN A 9 -14.70 -5.22 11.83
C ASN A 9 -14.94 -6.02 10.53
N ARG A 10 -15.08 -5.38 9.38
CA ARG A 10 -15.27 -6.00 8.07
C ARG A 10 -13.95 -6.24 7.34
N LEU A 11 -12.84 -5.66 7.80
CA LEU A 11 -11.51 -5.75 7.19
C LEU A 11 -10.81 -7.10 7.38
N GLY A 12 -11.38 -8.02 8.16
CA GLY A 12 -10.85 -9.37 8.35
C GLY A 12 -9.39 -9.37 8.84
N HIS A 13 -8.50 -10.00 8.10
CA HIS A 13 -7.07 -10.10 8.46
C HIS A 13 -6.31 -8.76 8.44
N ARG A 14 -6.87 -7.72 7.83
CA ARG A 14 -6.26 -6.40 7.68
C ARG A 14 -6.50 -5.46 8.87
N ILE A 15 -7.38 -5.82 9.83
CA ILE A 15 -7.77 -4.95 10.96
C ILE A 15 -6.55 -4.34 11.65
N ARG A 16 -5.59 -5.17 12.05
CA ARG A 16 -4.40 -4.71 12.81
C ARG A 16 -3.48 -3.82 11.98
N GLY A 17 -3.38 -4.10 10.69
CA GLY A 17 -2.60 -3.28 9.78
C GLY A 17 -3.22 -1.90 9.59
N PHE A 18 -4.53 -1.82 9.38
CA PHE A 18 -5.23 -0.54 9.27
C PHE A 18 -5.26 0.24 10.59
N ASP A 19 -5.36 -0.43 11.74
CA ASP A 19 -5.18 0.23 13.04
C ASP A 19 -3.81 0.93 13.10
N LEU A 20 -2.72 0.23 12.73
CA LEU A 20 -1.37 0.79 12.70
C LEU A 20 -1.24 1.93 11.69
N ILE A 21 -1.79 1.80 10.48
CA ILE A 21 -1.78 2.85 9.45
C ILE A 21 -2.40 4.14 10.00
N PHE A 22 -3.62 4.05 10.52
CA PHE A 22 -4.32 5.23 10.99
C PHE A 22 -3.73 5.83 12.27
N ASP A 23 -3.20 5.00 13.17
CA ASP A 23 -2.46 5.50 14.33
C ASP A 23 -1.17 6.22 13.93
N TYR A 24 -0.53 5.79 12.85
CA TYR A 24 0.61 6.48 12.27
C TYR A 24 0.21 7.79 11.57
N LEU A 25 -0.79 7.75 10.69
CA LEU A 25 -1.23 8.93 9.93
C LEU A 25 -1.71 10.08 10.81
N LYS A 26 -2.39 9.78 11.93
CA LYS A 26 -2.82 10.80 12.92
C LYS A 26 -1.70 11.63 13.54
N GLN A 27 -0.45 11.16 13.44
CA GLN A 27 0.72 11.87 13.97
C GLN A 27 1.32 12.85 12.96
N ILE A 28 0.77 12.91 11.74
CA ILE A 28 1.31 13.67 10.62
C ILE A 28 0.27 14.67 10.16
N GLU A 29 0.64 15.92 10.13
CA GLU A 29 -0.18 16.98 9.53
C GLU A 29 -0.06 16.95 8.01
N ASN A 30 -1.22 16.88 7.31
CA ASN A 30 -1.32 16.82 5.85
C ASN A 30 -0.41 15.74 5.20
N PRO A 31 -0.58 14.44 5.55
CA PRO A 31 0.29 13.39 5.02
C PRO A 31 0.16 13.24 3.50
N LEU A 32 1.26 12.90 2.85
CA LEU A 32 1.29 12.42 1.47
C LEU A 32 1.25 10.90 1.46
N ILE A 33 0.15 10.36 0.94
CA ILE A 33 -0.14 8.92 0.85
C ILE A 33 -0.04 8.48 -0.60
N VAL A 34 0.66 7.39 -0.86
CA VAL A 34 0.75 6.76 -2.19
C VAL A 34 0.40 5.29 -2.09
N GLU A 35 -0.51 4.84 -2.94
CA GLU A 35 -0.97 3.47 -3.05
C GLU A 35 -0.78 2.95 -4.46
N THR A 36 -0.43 1.66 -4.62
CA THR A 36 -0.51 0.93 -5.88
C THR A 36 -1.57 -0.16 -5.79
N GLY A 37 -2.41 -0.27 -6.83
CA GLY A 37 -3.68 -0.99 -6.80
C GLY A 37 -4.80 -0.11 -6.22
N CYS A 38 -5.98 -0.12 -6.81
CA CYS A 38 -7.11 0.65 -6.30
C CYS A 38 -8.34 -0.23 -6.02
N ALA A 39 -9.31 0.34 -5.30
CA ALA A 39 -10.59 -0.33 -5.03
C ALA A 39 -11.33 -0.63 -6.35
N ARG A 40 -11.82 -1.88 -6.50
CA ARG A 40 -12.43 -2.40 -7.74
C ARG A 40 -13.84 -2.95 -7.59
N GLN A 41 -14.32 -3.14 -6.37
CA GLN A 41 -15.64 -3.72 -6.11
C GLN A 41 -16.32 -3.02 -4.95
N GLU A 42 -17.65 -2.95 -5.00
CA GLU A 42 -18.42 -2.40 -3.91
C GLU A 42 -18.42 -3.36 -2.70
N ASP A 43 -18.25 -2.77 -1.52
CA ASP A 43 -18.48 -3.43 -0.24
C ASP A 43 -17.58 -4.67 0.05
N ASN A 44 -16.49 -4.85 -0.67
CA ASN A 44 -15.59 -6.00 -0.55
C ASN A 44 -14.45 -5.77 0.47
N TYR A 45 -14.78 -5.37 1.70
CA TYR A 45 -13.78 -5.06 2.73
C TYR A 45 -12.90 -6.24 3.15
N SER A 46 -13.46 -7.45 3.22
CA SER A 46 -12.69 -8.64 3.59
C SER A 46 -11.81 -9.17 2.47
N GLY A 47 -12.21 -8.97 1.21
CA GLY A 47 -11.47 -9.38 0.01
C GLY A 47 -10.42 -8.36 -0.38
N ASP A 48 -10.84 -7.17 -0.86
CA ASP A 48 -9.94 -6.14 -1.39
C ASP A 48 -9.46 -5.14 -0.33
N GLY A 49 -10.01 -5.16 0.91
CA GLY A 49 -9.66 -4.21 1.96
C GLY A 49 -10.21 -2.81 1.78
N GLN A 50 -10.58 -2.40 0.56
CA GLN A 50 -11.10 -1.07 0.22
C GLN A 50 -10.17 0.08 0.67
N SER A 51 -8.86 -0.15 0.65
CA SER A 51 -7.84 0.78 1.16
C SER A 51 -7.94 2.17 0.53
N SER A 52 -8.12 2.25 -0.79
CA SER A 52 -8.26 3.52 -1.51
C SER A 52 -9.41 4.37 -0.97
N LEU A 53 -10.57 3.76 -0.67
CA LEU A 53 -11.72 4.47 -0.13
C LEU A 53 -11.49 4.93 1.31
N LEU A 54 -10.73 4.17 2.08
CA LEU A 54 -10.36 4.54 3.46
C LEU A 54 -9.35 5.69 3.48
N PHE A 55 -8.37 5.69 2.56
CA PHE A 55 -7.39 6.79 2.44
C PHE A 55 -8.03 8.06 1.88
N ASP A 56 -8.95 7.95 0.91
CA ASP A 56 -9.77 9.07 0.44
C ASP A 56 -10.53 9.75 1.58
N LYS A 57 -11.27 8.95 2.36
CA LYS A 57 -12.00 9.48 3.53
C LYS A 57 -11.07 10.11 4.55
N TYR A 58 -9.88 9.52 4.75
CA TYR A 58 -8.89 10.07 5.66
C TYR A 58 -8.44 11.46 5.21
N VAL A 59 -7.99 11.62 3.96
CA VAL A 59 -7.51 12.93 3.47
C VAL A 59 -8.65 13.94 3.34
N ASN A 60 -9.88 13.49 3.09
CA ASN A 60 -11.05 14.37 3.08
C ASN A 60 -11.38 14.94 4.48
N GLU A 61 -11.19 14.15 5.54
CA GLU A 61 -11.55 14.55 6.92
C GLU A 61 -10.39 15.24 7.64
N TYR A 62 -9.15 14.80 7.41
CA TYR A 62 -7.96 15.25 8.17
C TYR A 62 -6.95 16.04 7.34
N GLY A 63 -7.16 16.19 6.05
CA GLY A 63 -6.21 16.83 5.13
C GLY A 63 -5.14 15.87 4.64
N GLY A 64 -4.28 16.40 3.77
CA GLY A 64 -3.24 15.63 3.09
C GLY A 64 -3.50 15.45 1.61
N GLU A 65 -2.71 14.61 0.95
CA GLU A 65 -2.80 14.31 -0.48
C GLU A 65 -2.69 12.80 -0.67
N PHE A 66 -3.51 12.23 -1.54
CA PHE A 66 -3.56 10.79 -1.79
C PHE A 66 -3.46 10.49 -3.28
N PHE A 67 -2.55 9.59 -3.65
CA PHE A 67 -2.42 9.03 -5.00
C PHE A 67 -2.66 7.53 -4.94
N THR A 68 -3.54 7.03 -5.83
CA THR A 68 -3.71 5.59 -6.06
C THR A 68 -3.57 5.30 -7.54
N ILE A 69 -2.84 4.25 -7.88
CA ILE A 69 -2.45 3.91 -9.26
C ILE A 69 -2.90 2.49 -9.58
N ASP A 70 -3.63 2.32 -10.68
CA ASP A 70 -4.02 1.01 -11.19
C ASP A 70 -3.98 1.01 -12.73
N ASN A 71 -3.72 -0.14 -13.34
CA ASN A 71 -3.71 -0.31 -14.79
C ASN A 71 -5.02 -0.85 -15.35
N ALA A 72 -5.95 -1.29 -14.51
CA ALA A 72 -7.25 -1.79 -14.89
C ALA A 72 -8.26 -0.64 -15.00
N LYS A 73 -8.70 -0.32 -16.22
CA LYS A 73 -9.61 0.79 -16.49
C LYS A 73 -10.89 0.71 -15.67
N GLU A 74 -11.48 -0.47 -15.55
CA GLU A 74 -12.71 -0.70 -14.80
C GLU A 74 -12.54 -0.43 -13.30
N SER A 75 -11.40 -0.81 -12.73
CA SER A 75 -11.05 -0.53 -11.33
C SER A 75 -10.90 0.98 -11.11
N VAL A 76 -10.18 1.65 -12.00
CA VAL A 76 -9.98 3.11 -11.93
C VAL A 76 -11.30 3.86 -12.05
N GLU A 77 -12.17 3.51 -13.02
CA GLU A 77 -13.49 4.13 -13.18
C GLU A 77 -14.38 3.92 -11.95
N TYR A 78 -14.37 2.70 -11.37
CA TYR A 78 -15.05 2.42 -10.12
C TYR A 78 -14.50 3.29 -8.99
N CYS A 79 -13.18 3.27 -8.79
CA CYS A 79 -12.53 4.03 -7.73
C CYS A 79 -12.83 5.52 -7.83
N ILE A 80 -12.71 6.13 -9.02
CA ILE A 80 -13.07 7.54 -9.28
C ILE A 80 -14.52 7.82 -8.87
N SER A 81 -15.46 6.91 -9.20
CA SER A 81 -16.88 7.11 -8.89
C SER A 81 -17.18 7.14 -7.39
N LYS A 82 -16.27 6.65 -6.55
CA LYS A 82 -16.42 6.55 -5.09
C LYS A 82 -15.59 7.57 -4.32
N MET A 83 -14.61 8.23 -4.97
CA MET A 83 -13.80 9.27 -4.33
C MET A 83 -14.63 10.50 -3.96
N THR A 84 -14.33 11.06 -2.81
CA THR A 84 -15.04 12.22 -2.23
C THR A 84 -14.10 13.41 -1.98
N SER A 85 -12.82 13.16 -1.79
CA SER A 85 -11.83 14.19 -1.53
C SER A 85 -11.29 14.83 -2.82
N PRO A 86 -11.23 16.16 -2.92
CA PRO A 86 -10.55 16.83 -4.04
C PRO A 86 -9.04 16.62 -4.03
N ASN A 87 -8.48 16.12 -2.93
CA ASN A 87 -7.04 15.83 -2.76
C ASN A 87 -6.70 14.35 -3.05
N SER A 88 -7.66 13.58 -3.56
CA SER A 88 -7.44 12.18 -3.98
C SER A 88 -7.30 12.11 -5.49
N HIS A 89 -6.21 11.48 -5.95
CA HIS A 89 -5.85 11.35 -7.36
C HIS A 89 -5.83 9.87 -7.74
N VAL A 90 -6.76 9.47 -8.61
CA VAL A 90 -6.84 8.10 -9.14
C VAL A 90 -6.23 8.07 -10.53
N ILE A 91 -5.21 7.25 -10.74
CA ILE A 91 -4.37 7.29 -11.94
C ILE A 91 -4.50 5.97 -12.71
N LEU A 92 -4.91 6.06 -13.98
CA LEU A 92 -4.87 4.92 -14.91
C LEU A 92 -3.47 4.82 -15.55
N SER A 93 -2.64 3.96 -15.02
CA SER A 93 -1.27 3.73 -15.50
C SER A 93 -0.70 2.43 -14.97
N ASP A 94 0.34 1.91 -15.63
CA ASP A 94 1.28 0.99 -14.99
C ASP A 94 1.92 1.67 -13.78
N SER A 95 1.90 0.99 -12.63
CA SER A 95 2.30 1.57 -11.35
C SER A 95 3.79 1.96 -11.33
N ILE A 96 4.68 1.11 -11.86
CA ILE A 96 6.13 1.39 -11.91
C ILE A 96 6.40 2.62 -12.78
N THR A 97 5.71 2.72 -13.92
CA THR A 97 5.84 3.86 -14.84
C THR A 97 5.40 5.16 -14.17
N TYR A 98 4.23 5.15 -13.53
CA TYR A 98 3.74 6.35 -12.86
C TYR A 98 4.57 6.72 -11.62
N LEU A 99 4.98 5.73 -10.80
CA LEU A 99 5.84 5.99 -9.64
C LEU A 99 7.17 6.66 -10.02
N LYS A 100 7.76 6.32 -11.18
CA LYS A 100 8.94 7.04 -11.73
C LYS A 100 8.63 8.50 -12.02
N GLN A 101 7.48 8.79 -12.64
CA GLN A 101 7.05 10.16 -12.94
C GLN A 101 6.76 10.92 -11.64
N LEU A 102 6.02 10.31 -10.72
CA LEU A 102 5.70 10.89 -9.41
C LEU A 102 6.97 11.18 -8.60
N ASN A 103 7.94 10.26 -8.61
CA ASN A 103 9.23 10.46 -7.95
C ASN A 103 9.93 11.75 -8.46
N THR A 104 9.97 11.96 -9.78
CA THR A 104 10.54 13.18 -10.36
C THR A 104 9.77 14.42 -9.93
N GLN A 105 8.43 14.39 -10.01
CA GLN A 105 7.57 15.51 -9.62
C GLN A 105 7.74 15.88 -8.14
N LEU A 106 7.80 14.88 -7.25
CA LEU A 106 7.98 15.11 -5.82
C LEU A 106 9.35 15.68 -5.49
N GLN A 107 10.40 15.22 -6.18
CA GLN A 107 11.75 15.79 -6.01
C GLN A 107 11.80 17.25 -6.46
N ASP A 108 11.22 17.59 -7.62
CA ASP A 108 11.15 18.98 -8.13
C ASP A 108 10.38 19.90 -7.17
N GLN A 109 9.36 19.37 -6.48
CA GLN A 109 8.56 20.11 -5.50
C GLN A 109 9.14 20.07 -4.08
N ASN A 110 10.24 19.35 -3.84
CA ASN A 110 10.80 19.06 -2.53
C ASN A 110 9.76 18.45 -1.55
N LYS A 111 8.83 17.63 -2.08
CA LYS A 111 7.84 16.90 -1.30
C LYS A 111 8.32 15.48 -1.04
N LYS A 112 7.87 14.89 0.08
CA LYS A 112 8.20 13.53 0.49
C LYS A 112 6.95 12.75 0.87
N ILE A 113 6.96 11.47 0.57
CA ILE A 113 5.89 10.52 0.90
C ILE A 113 6.01 10.13 2.37
N ASP A 114 4.93 10.27 3.12
CA ASP A 114 4.80 9.83 4.52
C ASP A 114 4.35 8.39 4.62
N PHE A 115 3.48 7.92 3.70
CA PHE A 115 3.00 6.55 3.70
C PHE A 115 2.92 5.98 2.27
N LEU A 116 3.59 4.84 2.05
CA LEU A 116 3.54 4.05 0.83
C LEU A 116 2.82 2.73 1.10
N TYR A 117 1.77 2.42 0.34
CA TYR A 117 1.03 1.16 0.42
C TYR A 117 1.05 0.43 -0.92
N LEU A 118 1.62 -0.76 -0.95
CA LEU A 118 1.83 -1.57 -2.14
C LEU A 118 0.83 -2.72 -2.16
N ASP A 119 -0.14 -2.67 -3.07
CA ASP A 119 -1.23 -3.66 -3.20
C ASP A 119 -1.66 -3.91 -4.66
N SER A 120 -0.77 -3.70 -5.63
CA SER A 120 -1.10 -3.82 -7.05
C SER A 120 -1.26 -5.29 -7.49
N PHE A 121 -0.30 -5.84 -8.18
CA PHE A 121 -0.31 -7.14 -8.84
C PHE A 121 -0.72 -8.30 -7.91
N ASP A 122 -1.89 -8.92 -8.16
CA ASP A 122 -2.43 -10.01 -7.33
C ASP A 122 -1.48 -11.22 -7.23
N ALA A 123 -1.39 -11.80 -6.03
CA ALA A 123 -0.55 -12.98 -5.73
C ALA A 123 -1.42 -14.19 -5.36
N PRO A 124 -2.02 -14.89 -6.33
CA PRO A 124 -2.92 -16.02 -6.04
C PRO A 124 -2.16 -17.19 -5.41
N ARG A 125 -2.59 -17.64 -4.24
CA ARG A 125 -2.02 -18.81 -3.57
C ARG A 125 -2.11 -20.04 -4.49
N GLY A 126 -1.08 -20.86 -4.50
CA GLY A 126 -1.00 -22.07 -5.34
C GLY A 126 -0.46 -21.86 -6.75
N LYS A 127 -0.07 -20.63 -7.11
CA LYS A 127 0.63 -20.30 -8.37
C LYS A 127 1.98 -19.65 -8.06
N PRO A 128 3.01 -20.43 -7.68
CA PRO A 128 4.26 -19.90 -7.16
C PRO A 128 5.02 -18.97 -8.13
N GLU A 129 4.89 -19.21 -9.44
CA GLU A 129 5.45 -18.36 -10.49
C GLU A 129 4.81 -16.95 -10.46
N VAL A 130 3.48 -16.87 -10.38
CA VAL A 130 2.73 -15.59 -10.33
C VAL A 130 3.01 -14.88 -9.01
N VAL A 131 3.10 -15.61 -7.89
CA VAL A 131 3.47 -15.05 -6.58
C VAL A 131 4.87 -14.44 -6.62
N PHE A 132 5.82 -15.09 -7.30
CA PHE A 132 7.17 -14.56 -7.45
C PHE A 132 7.20 -13.31 -8.36
N GLU A 133 6.48 -13.33 -9.48
CA GLU A 133 6.33 -12.17 -10.38
C GLU A 133 5.70 -10.98 -9.65
N SER A 134 4.65 -11.23 -8.86
CA SER A 134 4.02 -10.22 -8.02
C SER A 134 5.00 -9.64 -6.99
N ALA A 135 5.74 -10.49 -6.27
CA ALA A 135 6.75 -10.01 -5.31
C ALA A 135 7.87 -9.19 -5.99
N LEU A 136 8.27 -9.57 -7.21
CA LEU A 136 9.26 -8.84 -7.99
C LEU A 136 8.71 -7.48 -8.44
N HIS A 137 7.45 -7.43 -8.88
CA HIS A 137 6.76 -6.19 -9.25
C HIS A 137 6.74 -5.20 -8.08
N HIS A 138 6.32 -5.64 -6.88
CA HIS A 138 6.29 -4.79 -5.69
C HIS A 138 7.69 -4.33 -5.25
N LEU A 139 8.72 -5.15 -5.44
CA LEU A 139 10.10 -4.71 -5.21
C LEU A 139 10.51 -3.61 -6.20
N TYR A 140 10.09 -3.68 -7.48
CA TYR A 140 10.33 -2.61 -8.45
C TYR A 140 9.57 -1.33 -8.08
N GLU A 141 8.29 -1.41 -7.72
CA GLU A 141 7.53 -0.27 -7.23
C GLU A 141 8.25 0.42 -6.06
N TYR A 142 8.66 -0.36 -5.06
CA TYR A 142 9.40 0.16 -3.92
C TYR A 142 10.70 0.85 -4.35
N THR A 143 11.51 0.21 -5.18
CA THR A 143 12.84 0.73 -5.54
C THR A 143 12.79 2.03 -6.33
N VAL A 144 11.80 2.21 -7.19
CA VAL A 144 11.70 3.43 -8.02
C VAL A 144 11.22 4.66 -7.23
N ILE A 145 10.54 4.46 -6.11
CA ILE A 145 9.98 5.54 -5.30
C ILE A 145 10.80 5.88 -4.05
N ILE A 146 11.81 5.05 -3.70
CA ILE A 146 12.70 5.27 -2.55
C ILE A 146 13.17 6.72 -2.41
N PRO A 147 13.66 7.41 -3.48
CA PRO A 147 14.19 8.76 -3.32
C PRO A 147 13.17 9.80 -2.84
N SER A 148 11.87 9.51 -2.98
CA SER A 148 10.79 10.38 -2.51
C SER A 148 10.22 9.99 -1.16
N LEU A 149 10.69 8.91 -0.54
CA LEU A 149 10.26 8.54 0.81
C LEU A 149 10.89 9.49 1.86
N LYS A 150 10.10 9.88 2.84
CA LYS A 150 10.55 10.63 4.01
C LYS A 150 11.23 9.67 5.00
N SER A 151 12.31 10.07 5.65
CA SER A 151 12.85 9.29 6.77
C SER A 151 11.77 9.09 7.84
N GLY A 152 11.56 7.84 8.27
CA GLY A 152 10.48 7.44 9.16
C GLY A 152 9.13 7.21 8.46
N ALA A 153 9.03 7.35 7.13
CA ALA A 153 7.83 6.99 6.37
C ALA A 153 7.40 5.55 6.66
N LEU A 154 6.10 5.32 6.69
CA LEU A 154 5.56 3.96 6.80
C LEU A 154 5.52 3.34 5.40
N ILE A 155 6.01 2.11 5.27
CA ILE A 155 5.92 1.32 4.04
C ILE A 155 5.10 0.08 4.38
N GLY A 156 4.01 -0.14 3.65
CA GLY A 156 3.13 -1.29 3.81
C GLY A 156 3.05 -2.13 2.53
N VAL A 157 2.99 -3.44 2.68
CA VAL A 157 2.70 -4.37 1.58
C VAL A 157 1.57 -5.30 2.01
N ASP A 158 0.54 -5.43 1.17
CA ASP A 158 -0.60 -6.31 1.42
C ASP A 158 -0.33 -7.76 0.97
N ASP A 159 -1.27 -8.66 1.23
CA ASP A 159 -1.32 -10.05 0.77
C ASP A 159 -0.04 -10.86 1.07
N ASN A 160 0.32 -10.95 2.33
CA ASN A 160 1.43 -11.77 2.80
C ASN A 160 0.94 -12.97 3.60
N TRP A 161 1.73 -14.05 3.59
CA TRP A 161 1.50 -15.25 4.39
C TRP A 161 2.81 -15.96 4.70
N PHE A 162 2.71 -17.06 5.45
CA PHE A 162 3.86 -17.92 5.73
C PHE A 162 3.73 -19.24 4.97
N GLU A 163 4.85 -19.74 4.50
CA GLU A 163 5.01 -21.09 3.99
C GLU A 163 6.04 -21.86 4.83
N TYR A 164 5.97 -23.18 4.80
CA TYR A 164 6.98 -24.03 5.42
C TYR A 164 7.84 -24.66 4.33
N LYS A 165 9.14 -24.37 4.34
CA LYS A 165 10.16 -24.97 3.47
C LYS A 165 11.22 -25.62 4.35
N ASN A 166 11.45 -26.94 4.19
CA ASN A 166 12.41 -27.70 5.00
C ASN A 166 12.19 -27.50 6.53
N ASN A 167 10.95 -27.55 6.98
CA ASN A 167 10.53 -27.32 8.37
C ASN A 167 10.82 -25.91 8.92
N MET A 168 11.23 -24.97 8.07
CA MET A 168 11.39 -23.56 8.44
C MET A 168 10.23 -22.73 7.91
N GLN A 169 9.74 -21.83 8.74
CA GLN A 169 8.76 -20.83 8.34
C GLN A 169 9.45 -19.76 7.50
N VAL A 170 8.93 -19.51 6.30
CA VAL A 170 9.43 -18.49 5.36
C VAL A 170 8.31 -17.55 4.97
N GLU A 171 8.66 -16.29 4.74
CA GLU A 171 7.73 -15.30 4.21
C GLU A 171 7.36 -15.62 2.76
N ALA A 172 6.11 -15.38 2.40
CA ALA A 172 5.57 -15.51 1.06
C ALA A 172 4.57 -14.39 0.77
N GLY A 173 4.12 -14.27 -0.48
CA GLY A 173 3.22 -13.23 -0.93
C GLY A 173 3.92 -12.01 -1.52
N LYS A 174 3.17 -10.93 -1.71
CA LYS A 174 3.60 -9.70 -2.40
C LYS A 174 4.87 -9.09 -1.79
N GLY A 175 4.98 -9.09 -0.46
CA GLY A 175 6.10 -8.48 0.27
C GLY A 175 7.36 -9.32 0.40
N LYS A 176 7.39 -10.55 -0.14
CA LYS A 176 8.52 -11.49 0.05
C LYS A 176 9.88 -10.91 -0.28
N LEU A 177 10.04 -10.31 -1.46
CA LEU A 177 11.34 -9.80 -1.90
C LEU A 177 11.72 -8.49 -1.19
N ILE A 178 10.75 -7.65 -0.84
CA ILE A 178 10.99 -6.48 0.01
C ILE A 178 11.42 -6.92 1.40
N PHE A 179 10.78 -7.94 1.98
CA PHE A 179 11.16 -8.50 3.27
C PHE A 179 12.61 -9.01 3.28
N ASP A 180 13.02 -9.75 2.24
CA ASP A 180 14.38 -10.25 2.09
C ASP A 180 15.39 -9.09 1.96
N TYR A 181 15.05 -8.05 1.21
CA TYR A 181 15.85 -6.84 1.09
C TYR A 181 15.99 -6.12 2.44
N MET A 182 14.88 -5.84 3.13
CA MET A 182 14.87 -5.16 4.43
C MET A 182 15.69 -5.92 5.48
N LYS A 183 15.57 -7.25 5.48
CA LYS A 183 16.37 -8.11 6.37
C LYS A 183 17.88 -7.97 6.11
N LYS A 184 18.31 -7.83 4.86
CA LYS A 184 19.74 -7.66 4.51
C LYS A 184 20.32 -6.34 4.98
N ILE A 185 19.51 -5.29 5.07
CA ILE A 185 19.91 -3.97 5.59
C ILE A 185 19.59 -3.79 7.07
N ASP A 186 19.26 -4.88 7.78
CA ASP A 186 18.90 -4.92 9.20
C ASP A 186 17.70 -4.02 9.59
N ASN A 187 16.80 -3.80 8.65
CA ASN A 187 15.55 -3.08 8.89
C ASN A 187 14.43 -4.07 9.25
N GLN A 188 14.08 -4.15 10.52
CA GLN A 188 13.04 -5.05 11.01
C GLN A 188 11.65 -4.48 10.78
N PRO A 189 10.64 -5.32 10.45
CA PRO A 189 9.27 -4.85 10.30
C PRO A 189 8.71 -4.39 11.66
N VAL A 190 7.99 -3.27 11.65
CA VAL A 190 7.23 -2.78 12.82
C VAL A 190 5.93 -3.56 13.03
N TYR A 191 5.43 -4.22 11.99
CA TYR A 191 4.31 -5.14 12.04
C TYR A 191 4.46 -6.23 10.97
N LYS A 192 4.11 -7.46 11.32
CA LYS A 192 4.17 -8.61 10.43
C LYS A 192 2.94 -9.51 10.61
N GLY A 193 2.12 -9.58 9.56
CA GLY A 193 0.89 -10.38 9.50
C GLY A 193 0.46 -10.57 8.05
N TYR A 194 -0.84 -10.48 7.78
CA TYR A 194 -1.36 -10.46 6.41
C TYR A 194 -0.86 -9.26 5.61
N GLN A 195 -0.60 -8.15 6.31
CA GLN A 195 0.15 -6.99 5.84
C GLN A 195 1.49 -6.96 6.57
N ILE A 196 2.53 -6.44 5.91
CA ILE A 196 3.84 -6.23 6.54
C ILE A 196 4.18 -4.75 6.44
N PHE A 197 4.66 -4.15 7.54
CA PHE A 197 5.03 -2.74 7.59
C PHE A 197 6.44 -2.53 8.10
N TRP A 198 7.13 -1.55 7.50
CA TRP A 198 8.46 -1.07 7.92
C TRP A 198 8.44 0.45 8.08
N LYS A 199 9.40 0.95 8.87
CA LYS A 199 9.79 2.36 8.83
C LYS A 199 10.94 2.54 7.86
N PHE A 200 10.84 3.53 6.98
CA PHE A 200 11.92 3.89 6.08
C PHE A 200 13.07 4.54 6.86
N ILE A 201 14.30 4.04 6.72
CA ILE A 201 15.50 4.49 7.43
C ILE A 201 16.36 5.42 6.57
#